data_fc7fd5e8bbca242b8f3ba9a04ba80cfa
#
_entry.id   fc7fd5e8bbca242b8f3ba9a04ba80cfa
#
_cell.length_a   1.000
_cell.length_b   1.000
_cell.length_c   1.000
_cell.angle_alpha   90.00
_cell.angle_beta   90.00
_cell.angle_gamma   90.00
#
_symmetry.space_group_name_H-M   'P 1'
#
loop_
_entity.id
_entity.type
_entity.pdbx_description
1 polymer ?
#
loop_
_entity_poly.entity_id
_entity_poly.type
_entity_poly.pdbx_seq_one_letter_code
_entity_poly.pdbx_strand_id
1 'polypeptide(L)'
;MIHNKIIYGDCRQSLKELHAQNVKVQMCVTSPPYYGLRNYGDESNQIGQEDTPEKYIEQMVNVFDDVKNILHDDGVLFLNIGDSYYNYRPGKAYVKQTVANNRQDLPEYSPKRSNKLDGYKEKDLIGIPWMLAFALRSDGWYLRQDIIWNKPNPMPESVRDRCTKSHEYIFLSLIHISEPTRPY
;
A
#
# COMPACT_ATOMS: atom_id res chain seq x y z
N MET A 1 18.49 -19.15 -14.43
CA MET A 1 18.45 -17.74 -13.97
C MET A 1 17.23 -17.05 -14.56
N ILE A 2 16.42 -16.40 -13.73
CA ILE A 2 15.27 -15.62 -14.19
C ILE A 2 15.80 -14.20 -14.44
N HIS A 3 15.94 -13.81 -15.72
CA HIS A 3 16.36 -12.47 -16.08
C HIS A 3 15.23 -11.79 -16.85
N ASN A 4 14.93 -10.53 -16.50
CA ASN A 4 14.03 -9.64 -17.26
C ASN A 4 12.68 -10.27 -17.60
N LYS A 5 11.98 -10.85 -16.60
CA LYS A 5 10.66 -11.46 -16.77
C LYS A 5 9.59 -10.62 -16.11
N ILE A 6 8.42 -10.57 -16.72
CA ILE A 6 7.18 -10.13 -16.10
C ILE A 6 6.44 -11.39 -15.66
N ILE A 7 6.09 -11.45 -14.38
CA ILE A 7 5.29 -12.54 -13.79
C ILE A 7 3.87 -12.00 -13.61
N TYR A 8 2.92 -12.62 -14.27
CA TYR A 8 1.51 -12.24 -14.16
C TYR A 8 0.84 -13.09 -13.09
N GLY A 9 -0.06 -12.49 -12.31
CA GLY A 9 -0.86 -13.18 -11.33
C GLY A 9 -0.84 -12.52 -9.95
N ASP A 10 -1.38 -13.21 -8.97
CA ASP A 10 -1.38 -12.78 -7.57
C ASP A 10 0.05 -12.85 -7.01
N CYS A 11 0.53 -11.74 -6.46
CA CYS A 11 1.88 -11.66 -5.90
C CYS A 11 2.09 -12.64 -4.74
N ARG A 12 1.05 -12.93 -3.95
CA ARG A 12 1.10 -13.89 -2.84
C ARG A 12 1.43 -15.31 -3.31
N GLN A 13 0.95 -15.68 -4.49
CA GLN A 13 1.29 -16.97 -5.11
C GLN A 13 2.66 -16.91 -5.78
N SER A 14 2.91 -15.86 -6.57
CA SER A 14 4.15 -15.72 -7.32
C SER A 14 5.38 -15.67 -6.42
N LEU A 15 5.30 -14.98 -5.26
CA LEU A 15 6.39 -14.92 -4.29
C LEU A 15 6.71 -16.30 -3.70
N LYS A 16 5.70 -17.09 -3.35
CA LYS A 16 5.88 -18.47 -2.88
C LYS A 16 6.50 -19.39 -3.92
N GLU A 17 6.10 -19.25 -5.19
CA GLU A 17 6.69 -19.99 -6.31
C GLU A 17 8.16 -19.62 -6.52
N LEU A 18 8.51 -18.33 -6.42
CA LEU A 18 9.89 -17.87 -6.49
C LEU A 18 10.73 -18.42 -5.33
N HIS A 19 10.18 -18.40 -4.12
CA HIS A 19 10.83 -18.98 -2.94
C HIS A 19 11.07 -20.49 -3.12
N ALA A 20 10.07 -21.25 -3.58
CA ALA A 20 10.19 -22.68 -3.85
C ALA A 20 11.25 -23.01 -4.92
N GLN A 21 11.52 -22.10 -5.83
CA GLN A 21 12.59 -22.18 -6.85
C GLN A 21 13.95 -21.69 -6.34
N ASN A 22 14.09 -21.37 -5.04
CA ASN A 22 15.29 -20.79 -4.44
C ASN A 22 15.77 -19.51 -5.15
N VAL A 23 14.85 -18.72 -5.69
CA VAL A 23 15.18 -17.41 -6.26
C VAL A 23 15.48 -16.45 -5.14
N LYS A 24 16.61 -15.74 -5.24
CA LYS A 24 16.98 -14.64 -4.34
C LYS A 24 17.14 -13.36 -5.13
N VAL A 25 16.67 -12.26 -4.56
CA VAL A 25 16.75 -10.92 -5.16
C VAL A 25 17.46 -9.96 -4.21
N GLN A 26 18.18 -8.98 -4.77
CA GLN A 26 18.90 -8.00 -3.98
C GLN A 26 18.01 -6.86 -3.50
N MET A 27 16.92 -6.59 -4.21
CA MET A 27 16.08 -5.43 -3.92
C MET A 27 14.62 -5.73 -4.26
N CYS A 28 13.73 -5.21 -3.43
CA CYS A 28 12.32 -5.04 -3.75
C CYS A 28 11.98 -3.54 -3.77
N VAL A 29 11.46 -3.06 -4.88
CA VAL A 29 10.92 -1.70 -5.01
C VAL A 29 9.46 -1.83 -5.37
N THR A 30 8.56 -1.33 -4.54
CA THR A 30 7.13 -1.55 -4.74
C THR A 30 6.27 -0.39 -4.24
N SER A 31 5.10 -0.27 -4.88
CA SER A 31 3.98 0.55 -4.43
C SER A 31 2.73 -0.34 -4.43
N PRO A 32 2.38 -0.95 -3.31
CA PRO A 32 1.22 -1.84 -3.22
C PRO A 32 -0.09 -1.07 -3.42
N PRO A 33 -1.21 -1.76 -3.65
CA PRO A 33 -2.52 -1.13 -3.66
C PRO A 33 -2.79 -0.38 -2.35
N TYR A 34 -3.15 0.91 -2.45
CA TYR A 34 -3.42 1.73 -1.27
C TYR A 34 -4.79 1.40 -0.67
N TYR A 35 -4.88 1.45 0.64
CA TYR A 35 -6.12 1.17 1.38
C TYR A 35 -7.27 2.06 0.95
N GLY A 36 -8.38 1.44 0.52
CA GLY A 36 -9.62 2.13 0.16
C GLY A 36 -9.56 3.02 -1.07
N LEU A 37 -8.44 3.03 -1.84
CA LEU A 37 -8.26 4.01 -2.92
C LEU A 37 -8.85 3.52 -4.25
N ARG A 38 -8.60 2.28 -4.64
CA ARG A 38 -9.02 1.76 -5.95
C ARG A 38 -9.62 0.36 -5.81
N ASN A 39 -10.67 0.14 -6.58
CA ASN A 39 -11.19 -1.19 -6.86
C ASN A 39 -10.81 -1.56 -8.30
N TYR A 40 -10.07 -2.66 -8.47
CA TYR A 40 -9.59 -3.13 -9.78
C TYR A 40 -10.50 -4.20 -10.40
N GLY A 41 -11.60 -4.59 -9.74
CA GLY A 41 -12.55 -5.58 -10.22
C GLY A 41 -13.34 -6.24 -9.09
N ASP A 42 -14.16 -7.21 -9.43
CA ASP A 42 -15.07 -7.88 -8.47
C ASP A 42 -14.43 -9.04 -7.69
N GLU A 43 -13.11 -9.18 -7.71
CA GLU A 43 -12.44 -10.24 -6.98
C GLU A 43 -12.46 -9.97 -5.47
N SER A 44 -13.04 -10.90 -4.72
CA SER A 44 -13.20 -10.81 -3.26
C SER A 44 -11.90 -10.79 -2.46
N ASN A 45 -10.76 -11.07 -3.10
CA ASN A 45 -9.43 -11.20 -2.47
C ASN A 45 -8.47 -10.05 -2.82
N GLN A 46 -8.98 -8.96 -3.34
CA GLN A 46 -8.16 -7.82 -3.73
C GLN A 46 -7.58 -7.11 -2.49
N ILE A 47 -6.25 -6.94 -2.46
CA ILE A 47 -5.57 -6.14 -1.44
C ILE A 47 -5.96 -4.66 -1.60
N GLY A 48 -6.15 -3.97 -0.48
CA GLY A 48 -6.57 -2.57 -0.44
C GLY A 48 -8.08 -2.37 -0.33
N GLN A 49 -8.86 -3.45 -0.24
CA GLN A 49 -10.31 -3.42 -0.10
C GLN A 49 -10.79 -4.07 1.22
N GLU A 50 -9.90 -4.24 2.16
CA GLU A 50 -10.20 -4.80 3.48
C GLU A 50 -11.19 -3.91 4.25
N ASP A 51 -11.96 -4.51 5.16
CA ASP A 51 -13.00 -3.79 5.91
C ASP A 51 -12.42 -2.78 6.89
N THR A 52 -11.19 -3.02 7.38
CA THR A 52 -10.52 -2.14 8.33
C THR A 52 -9.03 -1.93 7.96
N PRO A 53 -8.45 -0.79 8.37
CA PRO A 53 -7.02 -0.53 8.20
C PRO A 53 -6.14 -1.62 8.79
N GLU A 54 -6.52 -2.16 9.95
CA GLU A 54 -5.77 -3.20 10.66
C GLU A 54 -5.69 -4.49 9.83
N LYS A 55 -6.80 -4.92 9.23
CA LYS A 55 -6.83 -6.09 8.34
C LYS A 55 -5.97 -5.87 7.09
N TYR A 56 -5.99 -4.65 6.55
CA TYR A 56 -5.12 -4.30 5.43
C TYR A 56 -3.64 -4.40 5.85
N ILE A 57 -3.26 -3.86 7.00
CA ILE A 57 -1.89 -3.94 7.51
C ILE A 57 -1.47 -5.40 7.73
N GLU A 58 -2.33 -6.23 8.31
CA GLU A 58 -2.08 -7.67 8.48
C GLU A 58 -1.82 -8.37 7.14
N GLN A 59 -2.64 -8.11 6.12
CA GLN A 59 -2.43 -8.66 4.78
C GLN A 59 -1.11 -8.18 4.17
N MET A 60 -0.76 -6.92 4.36
CA MET A 60 0.50 -6.38 3.85
C MET A 60 1.71 -6.99 4.55
N VAL A 61 1.66 -7.20 5.87
CA VAL A 61 2.73 -7.90 6.61
C VAL A 61 2.94 -9.29 6.05
N ASN A 62 1.87 -10.06 5.80
CA ASN A 62 1.96 -11.38 5.19
C ASN A 62 2.63 -11.37 3.81
N VAL A 63 2.31 -10.38 2.96
CA VAL A 63 2.96 -10.22 1.65
C VAL A 63 4.44 -9.91 1.81
N PHE A 64 4.81 -9.03 2.75
CA PHE A 64 6.21 -8.66 2.96
C PHE A 64 7.01 -9.75 3.68
N ASP A 65 6.37 -10.65 4.41
CA ASP A 65 7.04 -11.87 4.89
C ASP A 65 7.43 -12.80 3.72
N ASP A 66 6.54 -12.97 2.74
CA ASP A 66 6.88 -13.68 1.50
C ASP A 66 8.01 -12.97 0.72
N VAL A 67 8.06 -11.63 0.70
CA VAL A 67 9.16 -10.84 0.12
C VAL A 67 10.47 -11.08 0.88
N LYS A 68 10.43 -11.10 2.22
CA LYS A 68 11.58 -11.39 3.08
C LYS A 68 12.22 -12.73 2.70
N ASN A 69 11.39 -13.75 2.43
CA ASN A 69 11.84 -15.09 2.09
C ASN A 69 12.63 -15.17 0.76
N ILE A 70 12.45 -14.20 -0.15
CA ILE A 70 13.17 -14.15 -1.44
C ILE A 70 14.26 -13.06 -1.48
N LEU A 71 14.41 -12.22 -0.47
CA LEU A 71 15.51 -11.27 -0.41
C LEU A 71 16.81 -11.97 0.01
N HIS A 72 17.94 -11.47 -0.49
CA HIS A 72 19.26 -11.74 0.11
C HIS A 72 19.36 -11.14 1.51
N ASP A 73 20.26 -11.66 2.35
CA ASP A 73 20.43 -11.17 3.72
C ASP A 73 20.79 -9.68 3.80
N ASP A 74 21.53 -9.18 2.81
CA ASP A 74 21.85 -7.76 2.61
C ASP A 74 20.88 -7.03 1.66
N GLY A 75 19.76 -7.68 1.33
CA GLY A 75 18.74 -7.14 0.43
C GLY A 75 17.96 -6.01 1.05
N VAL A 76 17.44 -5.13 0.20
CA VAL A 76 16.74 -3.90 0.60
C VAL A 76 15.31 -3.86 0.09
N LEU A 77 14.43 -3.24 0.86
CA LEU A 77 13.05 -2.93 0.49
C LEU A 77 12.86 -1.42 0.41
N PHE A 78 12.41 -0.93 -0.74
CA PHE A 78 11.86 0.42 -0.90
C PHE A 78 10.34 0.32 -1.08
N LEU A 79 9.62 0.77 -0.08
CA LEU A 79 8.17 0.72 -0.03
C LEU A 79 7.58 2.11 -0.16
N ASN A 80 6.99 2.41 -1.33
CA ASN A 80 6.20 3.62 -1.51
C ASN A 80 4.75 3.37 -1.13
N ILE A 81 4.22 4.19 -0.25
CA ILE A 81 2.83 4.07 0.19
C ILE A 81 2.21 5.43 0.52
N GLY A 82 0.99 5.61 0.05
CA GLY A 82 0.18 6.77 0.33
C GLY A 82 -0.80 6.53 1.49
N ASP A 83 -1.25 7.63 2.08
CA ASP A 83 -2.24 7.62 3.14
C ASP A 83 -3.61 8.04 2.63
N SER A 84 -4.64 7.70 3.35
CA SER A 84 -6.02 8.08 3.06
C SER A 84 -6.69 8.70 4.28
N TYR A 85 -7.78 9.45 4.02
CA TYR A 85 -8.59 10.06 5.07
C TYR A 85 -9.83 9.21 5.31
N TYR A 86 -10.18 9.04 6.58
CA TYR A 86 -11.42 8.39 6.94
C TYR A 86 -12.61 9.25 6.52
N ASN A 87 -13.50 8.66 5.73
CA ASN A 87 -14.71 9.33 5.24
C ASN A 87 -15.89 8.36 5.41
N TYR A 88 -16.56 8.45 6.56
CA TYR A 88 -17.76 7.69 6.80
C TYR A 88 -18.98 8.41 6.22
N ARG A 89 -19.64 7.76 5.28
CA ARG A 89 -20.92 8.25 4.76
C ARG A 89 -22.04 7.26 5.13
N PRO A 90 -22.77 7.51 6.23
CA PRO A 90 -23.89 6.66 6.59
C PRO A 90 -24.96 6.76 5.52
N GLY A 91 -25.31 5.63 4.95
CA GLY A 91 -26.48 5.32 4.16
C GLY A 91 -27.19 6.43 3.39
N LYS A 92 -26.85 6.59 2.14
CA LYS A 92 -27.77 6.68 1.00
C LYS A 92 -26.98 6.17 -0.20
N ALA A 93 -27.51 5.17 -0.90
CA ALA A 93 -27.05 4.89 -2.25
C ALA A 93 -26.92 6.25 -2.95
N TYR A 94 -25.76 6.51 -3.54
CA TYR A 94 -25.59 7.71 -4.35
C TYR A 94 -26.72 7.71 -5.38
N VAL A 95 -27.64 8.63 -5.22
CA VAL A 95 -28.59 8.92 -6.29
C VAL A 95 -27.71 9.32 -7.46
N LYS A 96 -27.82 8.60 -8.58
CA LYS A 96 -27.25 8.99 -9.86
C LYS A 96 -27.44 10.51 -10.01
N GLN A 97 -26.43 11.30 -9.74
CA GLN A 97 -26.38 12.62 -10.32
C GLN A 97 -26.15 12.36 -11.80
N THR A 98 -27.21 12.44 -12.54
CA THR A 98 -27.24 12.49 -13.99
C THR A 98 -26.36 13.68 -14.38
N VAL A 99 -25.07 13.44 -14.54
CA VAL A 99 -24.27 14.32 -15.37
C VAL A 99 -24.79 14.06 -16.78
N ALA A 100 -25.65 14.97 -17.24
CA ALA A 100 -26.11 15.00 -18.59
C ALA A 100 -24.93 15.22 -19.52
N ASN A 101 -24.24 14.17 -19.89
CA ASN A 101 -23.35 14.08 -21.04
C ASN A 101 -23.06 12.61 -21.30
N ASN A 102 -23.74 12.05 -22.27
CA ASN A 102 -23.53 10.85 -23.06
C ASN A 102 -22.16 10.15 -22.89
N ARG A 103 -21.96 9.42 -21.79
CA ARG A 103 -20.97 8.37 -21.67
C ARG A 103 -21.64 7.14 -21.08
N GLN A 104 -22.25 6.35 -21.97
CA GLN A 104 -22.98 5.13 -21.62
C GLN A 104 -22.07 3.95 -21.25
N ASP A 105 -20.74 4.09 -21.33
CA ASP A 105 -19.79 2.99 -21.28
C ASP A 105 -18.81 3.03 -20.10
N LEU A 106 -19.04 3.84 -19.07
CA LEU A 106 -18.23 3.78 -17.87
C LEU A 106 -18.86 2.79 -16.88
N PRO A 107 -18.06 1.82 -16.36
CA PRO A 107 -18.53 0.94 -15.31
C PRO A 107 -19.06 1.77 -14.14
N GLU A 108 -20.19 1.34 -13.59
CA GLU A 108 -20.87 2.02 -12.48
C GLU A 108 -19.92 2.08 -11.28
N TYR A 109 -19.21 3.19 -11.14
CA TYR A 109 -18.36 3.44 -9.99
C TYR A 109 -19.27 3.75 -8.80
N SER A 110 -19.63 2.71 -8.09
CA SER A 110 -20.23 2.83 -6.77
C SER A 110 -19.07 2.83 -5.76
N PRO A 111 -18.73 3.98 -5.14
CA PRO A 111 -17.75 3.94 -4.06
C PRO A 111 -18.27 2.98 -2.98
N LYS A 112 -17.45 1.97 -2.63
CA LYS A 112 -17.77 1.03 -1.56
C LYS A 112 -18.19 1.87 -0.33
N ARG A 113 -19.28 1.52 0.32
CA ARG A 113 -19.69 2.17 1.57
C ARG A 113 -18.52 2.02 2.53
N SER A 114 -17.99 3.13 3.04
CA SER A 114 -17.00 3.05 4.10
C SER A 114 -17.66 2.42 5.33
N ASN A 115 -17.08 1.34 5.84
CA ASN A 115 -17.52 0.77 7.10
C ASN A 115 -17.31 1.80 8.22
N LYS A 116 -18.17 1.78 9.23
CA LYS A 116 -17.88 2.55 10.44
C LYS A 116 -16.65 1.93 11.09
N LEU A 117 -15.59 2.70 11.18
CA LEU A 117 -14.35 2.30 11.87
C LEU A 117 -14.40 2.83 13.31
N ASP A 118 -14.25 1.94 14.28
CA ASP A 118 -14.16 2.34 15.67
C ASP A 118 -12.79 3.00 15.92
N GLY A 119 -12.80 4.10 16.70
CA GLY A 119 -11.59 4.86 16.99
C GLY A 119 -11.21 5.94 15.99
N TYR A 120 -11.85 5.98 14.80
CA TYR A 120 -11.59 7.02 13.79
C TYR A 120 -12.73 8.04 13.77
N LYS A 121 -12.37 9.30 13.62
CA LYS A 121 -13.31 10.41 13.40
C LYS A 121 -13.38 10.76 11.92
N GLU A 122 -14.52 11.23 11.47
CA GLU A 122 -14.65 11.70 10.10
C GLU A 122 -13.57 12.75 9.78
N LYS A 123 -12.90 12.59 8.63
CA LYS A 123 -11.78 13.40 8.15
C LYS A 123 -10.43 13.16 8.83
N ASP A 124 -10.33 12.22 9.78
CA ASP A 124 -9.03 11.83 10.31
C ASP A 124 -8.14 11.27 9.19
N LEU A 125 -6.86 11.61 9.24
CA LEU A 125 -5.82 10.90 8.49
C LEU A 125 -5.62 9.54 9.13
N ILE A 126 -5.77 8.46 8.36
CA ILE A 126 -5.75 7.09 8.91
C ILE A 126 -4.36 6.72 9.43
N GLY A 127 -3.29 7.18 8.76
CA GLY A 127 -1.90 6.90 9.16
C GLY A 127 -1.35 5.59 8.60
N ILE A 128 -1.95 5.07 7.52
CA ILE A 128 -1.57 3.80 6.89
C ILE A 128 -0.04 3.63 6.69
N PRO A 129 0.70 4.63 6.16
CA PRO A 129 2.14 4.47 5.94
C PRO A 129 2.90 4.12 7.21
N TRP A 130 2.63 4.84 8.30
CA TRP A 130 3.30 4.63 9.57
C TRP A 130 2.82 3.38 10.30
N MET A 131 1.53 3.04 10.20
CA MET A 131 0.99 1.78 10.71
C MET A 131 1.73 0.60 10.06
N LEU A 132 1.88 0.62 8.74
CA LEU A 132 2.58 -0.45 8.02
C LEU A 132 4.08 -0.47 8.35
N ALA A 133 4.74 0.67 8.39
CA ALA A 133 6.16 0.74 8.74
C ALA A 133 6.44 0.17 10.14
N PHE A 134 5.59 0.46 11.12
CA PHE A 134 5.73 -0.07 12.48
C PHE A 134 5.34 -1.54 12.58
N ALA A 135 4.33 -2.00 11.83
CA ALA A 135 3.97 -3.41 11.77
C ALA A 135 5.11 -4.25 11.17
N LEU A 136 5.69 -3.82 10.06
CA LEU A 136 6.86 -4.48 9.46
C LEU A 136 8.05 -4.50 10.41
N ARG A 137 8.31 -3.38 11.13
CA ARG A 137 9.35 -3.35 12.15
C ARG A 137 9.09 -4.38 13.27
N SER A 138 7.85 -4.54 13.69
CA SER A 138 7.46 -5.54 14.69
C SER A 138 7.58 -6.97 14.15
N ASP A 139 7.46 -7.15 12.84
CA ASP A 139 7.66 -8.41 12.12
C ASP A 139 9.14 -8.73 11.84
N GLY A 140 10.07 -7.91 12.34
CA GLY A 140 11.51 -8.15 12.25
C GLY A 140 12.24 -7.41 11.13
N TRP A 141 11.58 -6.53 10.40
CA TRP A 141 12.25 -5.62 9.48
C TRP A 141 12.96 -4.49 10.23
N TYR A 142 14.10 -4.05 9.74
CA TYR A 142 14.76 -2.84 10.22
C TYR A 142 14.26 -1.64 9.42
N LEU A 143 13.42 -0.80 10.01
CA LEU A 143 13.05 0.49 9.43
C LEU A 143 14.26 1.42 9.50
N ARG A 144 14.87 1.72 8.35
CA ARG A 144 16.14 2.49 8.29
C ARG A 144 15.92 3.96 8.04
N GLN A 145 14.96 4.30 7.19
CA GLN A 145 14.74 5.67 6.79
C GLN A 145 13.33 5.85 6.21
N ASP A 146 12.75 7.00 6.44
CA ASP A 146 11.65 7.57 5.68
C ASP A 146 12.21 8.58 4.68
N ILE A 147 11.76 8.46 3.44
CA ILE A 147 12.12 9.34 2.34
C ILE A 147 10.86 10.06 1.89
N ILE A 148 10.92 11.37 1.81
CA ILE A 148 9.80 12.18 1.32
C ILE A 148 9.88 12.26 -0.20
N TRP A 149 8.92 11.63 -0.87
CA TRP A 149 8.74 11.83 -2.30
C TRP A 149 7.88 13.06 -2.55
N ASN A 150 8.52 14.20 -2.71
CA ASN A 150 7.84 15.46 -3.02
C ASN A 150 7.25 15.44 -4.43
N LYS A 151 5.97 15.85 -4.53
CA LYS A 151 5.25 15.98 -5.81
C LYS A 151 5.12 17.47 -6.14
N PRO A 152 5.90 18.00 -7.09
CA PRO A 152 5.86 19.44 -7.41
C PRO A 152 4.50 19.88 -7.98
N ASN A 153 3.75 18.95 -8.61
CA ASN A 153 2.42 19.19 -9.15
C ASN A 153 1.42 18.20 -8.51
N PRO A 154 1.06 18.37 -7.22
CA PRO A 154 0.09 17.49 -6.57
C PRO A 154 -1.29 17.68 -7.21
N MET A 155 -2.11 16.63 -7.17
CA MET A 155 -3.50 16.74 -7.62
C MET A 155 -4.23 17.78 -6.74
N PRO A 156 -4.95 18.75 -7.31
CA PRO A 156 -5.72 19.72 -6.55
C PRO A 156 -6.74 19.05 -5.64
N GLU A 157 -6.81 19.48 -4.41
CA GLU A 157 -7.80 18.99 -3.44
C GLU A 157 -8.73 20.14 -3.04
N SER A 158 -10.05 19.93 -3.18
CA SER A 158 -11.07 20.90 -2.78
C SER A 158 -11.34 20.82 -1.27
N VAL A 159 -10.31 20.99 -0.45
CA VAL A 159 -10.40 20.97 1.01
C VAL A 159 -10.12 22.34 1.58
N ARG A 160 -10.76 22.69 2.72
CA ARG A 160 -10.63 23.99 3.37
C ARG A 160 -10.09 23.91 4.79
N ASP A 161 -10.02 22.71 5.35
CA ASP A 161 -9.69 22.42 6.75
C ASP A 161 -8.30 21.80 6.95
N ARG A 162 -7.53 21.67 5.88
CA ARG A 162 -6.14 21.19 5.89
C ARG A 162 -5.37 21.65 4.66
N CYS A 163 -4.07 21.56 4.70
CA CYS A 163 -3.22 21.79 3.52
C CYS A 163 -3.37 20.64 2.51
N THR A 164 -3.16 20.98 1.23
CA THR A 164 -3.04 19.97 0.16
C THR A 164 -1.82 19.09 0.40
N LYS A 165 -2.01 17.77 0.31
CA LYS A 165 -0.91 16.83 0.45
C LYS A 165 -0.05 16.80 -0.82
N SER A 166 1.23 17.14 -0.70
CA SER A 166 2.17 17.23 -1.83
C SER A 166 3.29 16.20 -1.77
N HIS A 167 3.18 15.18 -0.93
CA HIS A 167 4.19 14.14 -0.80
C HIS A 167 3.60 12.77 -0.51
N GLU A 168 4.39 11.75 -0.77
CA GLU A 168 4.21 10.38 -0.31
C GLU A 168 5.45 9.92 0.46
N TYR A 169 5.32 8.82 1.21
CA TYR A 169 6.43 8.23 1.93
C TYR A 169 7.03 7.09 1.12
N ILE A 170 8.36 7.02 1.11
CA ILE A 170 9.09 5.81 0.70
C ILE A 170 9.88 5.36 1.93
N PHE A 171 9.56 4.17 2.43
CA PHE A 171 10.31 3.57 3.53
C PHE A 171 11.41 2.68 3.00
N LEU A 172 12.62 2.91 3.52
CA LEU A 172 13.76 2.02 3.33
C LEU A 172 13.82 1.05 4.51
N SER A 173 13.76 -0.23 4.21
CA SER A 173 13.84 -1.30 5.21
C SER A 173 14.82 -2.40 4.78
N LEU A 174 15.39 -3.09 5.76
CA LEU A 174 16.33 -4.20 5.61
C LEU A 174 15.84 -5.38 6.45
N ILE A 175 16.25 -6.60 6.09
CA ILE A 175 16.00 -7.79 6.92
C ILE A 175 17.16 -8.08 7.86
N HIS A 176 18.38 -7.63 7.55
CA HIS A 176 19.56 -7.76 8.37
C HIS A 176 20.44 -6.52 8.25
N ILE A 177 21.12 -6.17 9.33
CA ILE A 177 22.14 -5.11 9.35
C ILE A 177 23.49 -5.80 9.48
N SER A 178 24.25 -5.81 8.40
CA SER A 178 25.67 -6.15 8.47
C SER A 178 26.39 -5.02 9.21
N GLU A 179 27.14 -5.35 10.24
CA GLU A 179 28.02 -4.36 10.87
C GLU A 179 29.01 -3.84 9.82
N PRO A 180 29.13 -2.51 9.67
CA PRO A 180 30.13 -1.98 8.76
C PRO A 180 31.51 -2.33 9.33
N THR A 181 32.20 -3.22 8.66
CA THR A 181 33.67 -3.41 8.88
C THR A 181 34.37 -2.16 8.36
N ARG A 182 34.25 -1.05 9.08
CA ARG A 182 35.15 0.09 8.90
C ARG A 182 36.39 -0.20 9.74
N PRO A 183 37.57 -0.40 9.15
CA PRO A 183 38.77 -0.27 9.88
C PRO A 183 38.88 1.17 10.38
N TYR A 184 39.02 1.35 11.66
CA TYR A 184 39.33 2.64 12.27
C TYR A 184 40.69 3.12 11.77
#